data_853a1a3efe01f27b4f09bf8939a15ad7
#
_entry.id   853a1a3efe01f27b4f09bf8939a15ad7
#
_cell.length_a   1.000
_cell.length_b   1.000
_cell.length_c   1.000
_cell.angle_alpha   90.00
_cell.angle_beta   90.00
_cell.angle_gamma   90.00
#
_symmetry.space_group_name_H-M   'P 1'
#
loop_
_entity.id
_entity.type
_entity.pdbx_description
1 polymer ?
#
loop_
_entity_poly.entity_id
_entity_poly.type
_entity_poly.pdbx_seq_one_letter_code
_entity_poly.pdbx_strand_id
1 'polypeptide(L)'
;GSIVVYESTVYPGVTEDICVPILEKESGLKCGIDFKVGYSPERINPGDKEHRINNIVKIVSGMDEETLDVIAKVYELVVEAGVHKAESIKVAEAAKVIENSQRDINIAFMNELSIIFNKMGIDTKSVLEAAGTKWNFLKFYPGLVGGHCIGVDPYYLTYKAEALGYHSQIILSGRRINDDMGKYVAENLVKHLIKAEKPVKNAKVAILGFTFKENCPDTRNTKIIDIVKELREYGIEPIISDTTADRKETKKLYNIEFVNFEKI
;
A
#
# COMPACT_ATOMS: atom_id res chain seq x y z
N GLY A 1 -31.11 20.39 0.47
CA GLY A 1 -29.92 19.93 -0.20
C GLY A 1 -29.26 18.77 0.50
N SER A 2 -28.71 17.82 -0.27
CA SER A 2 -27.93 16.70 0.27
C SER A 2 -26.46 17.06 0.30
N ILE A 3 -25.68 16.41 1.18
CA ILE A 3 -24.22 16.47 1.17
C ILE A 3 -23.71 15.10 0.72
N VAL A 4 -22.84 15.07 -0.29
CA VAL A 4 -22.17 13.85 -0.78
C VAL A 4 -20.73 13.89 -0.28
N VAL A 5 -20.34 12.86 0.48
CA VAL A 5 -18.98 12.75 1.02
C VAL A 5 -18.29 11.55 0.39
N TYR A 6 -17.13 11.77 -0.24
CA TYR A 6 -16.29 10.70 -0.77
C TYR A 6 -15.26 10.27 0.27
N GLU A 7 -15.00 8.96 0.33
CA GLU A 7 -14.04 8.38 1.27
C GLU A 7 -12.90 7.59 0.58
N SER A 8 -13.09 7.21 -0.68
CA SER A 8 -12.08 6.45 -1.43
C SER A 8 -10.81 7.26 -1.63
N THR A 9 -9.65 6.59 -1.60
CA THR A 9 -8.36 7.22 -1.91
C THR A 9 -8.31 7.66 -3.35
N VAL A 10 -7.99 8.94 -3.56
CA VAL A 10 -7.90 9.58 -4.88
C VAL A 10 -6.73 10.57 -4.89
N TYR A 11 -6.31 11.01 -6.09
CA TYR A 11 -5.38 12.14 -6.18
C TYR A 11 -6.09 13.47 -5.91
N PRO A 12 -5.36 14.51 -5.49
CA PRO A 12 -5.95 15.83 -5.20
C PRO A 12 -6.70 16.42 -6.41
N GLY A 13 -7.95 16.81 -6.18
CA GLY A 13 -8.86 17.41 -7.16
C GLY A 13 -9.90 16.47 -7.73
N VAL A 14 -9.87 15.16 -7.45
CA VAL A 14 -10.85 14.20 -8.02
C VAL A 14 -12.28 14.54 -7.60
N THR A 15 -12.50 14.84 -6.33
CA THR A 15 -13.85 15.17 -5.83
C THR A 15 -14.44 16.36 -6.59
N GLU A 16 -13.68 17.44 -6.72
CA GLU A 16 -14.16 18.68 -7.34
C GLU A 16 -14.12 18.64 -8.87
N ASP A 17 -12.99 18.15 -9.46
CA ASP A 17 -12.72 18.24 -10.88
C ASP A 17 -13.40 17.12 -11.69
N ILE A 18 -13.69 15.96 -11.05
CA ILE A 18 -14.24 14.77 -11.70
C ILE A 18 -15.62 14.39 -11.17
N CYS A 19 -15.74 14.22 -9.84
CA CYS A 19 -16.97 13.70 -9.25
C CYS A 19 -18.13 14.73 -9.33
N VAL A 20 -17.87 15.99 -9.06
CA VAL A 20 -18.91 17.05 -9.14
C VAL A 20 -19.51 17.14 -10.54
N PRO A 21 -18.74 17.26 -11.64
CA PRO A 21 -19.32 17.28 -12.98
C PRO A 21 -20.16 16.04 -13.33
N ILE A 22 -19.76 14.86 -12.84
CA ILE A 22 -20.54 13.63 -13.05
C ILE A 22 -21.86 13.70 -12.28
N LEU A 23 -21.83 14.11 -11.00
CA LEU A 23 -23.05 14.26 -10.20
C LEU A 23 -24.01 15.27 -10.82
N GLU A 24 -23.52 16.40 -11.27
CA GLU A 24 -24.34 17.42 -11.94
C GLU A 24 -24.97 16.88 -13.20
N LYS A 25 -24.19 16.22 -14.05
CA LYS A 25 -24.67 15.66 -15.32
C LYS A 25 -25.75 14.60 -15.11
N GLU A 26 -25.52 13.65 -14.19
CA GLU A 26 -26.43 12.50 -14.01
C GLU A 26 -27.69 12.89 -13.20
N SER A 27 -27.59 13.86 -12.28
CA SER A 27 -28.74 14.31 -11.48
C SER A 27 -29.53 15.47 -12.09
N GLY A 28 -28.92 16.25 -12.94
CA GLY A 28 -29.48 17.55 -13.41
C GLY A 28 -29.43 18.65 -12.34
N LEU A 29 -28.84 18.40 -11.17
CA LEU A 29 -28.72 19.33 -10.05
C LEU A 29 -27.42 20.11 -10.13
N LYS A 30 -27.30 21.21 -9.36
CA LYS A 30 -26.13 22.07 -9.32
C LYS A 30 -25.43 21.99 -7.97
N CYS A 31 -24.14 21.68 -7.99
CA CYS A 31 -23.29 21.71 -6.81
C CYS A 31 -23.18 23.13 -6.24
N GLY A 32 -23.26 23.26 -4.92
CA GLY A 32 -23.29 24.54 -4.22
C GLY A 32 -24.68 25.18 -4.11
N ILE A 33 -25.65 24.72 -4.89
CA ILE A 33 -27.05 25.19 -4.86
C ILE A 33 -27.97 24.08 -4.38
N ASP A 34 -28.03 22.97 -5.11
CA ASP A 34 -28.97 21.87 -4.84
C ASP A 34 -28.35 20.80 -3.93
N PHE A 35 -27.04 20.58 -4.06
CA PHE A 35 -26.27 19.68 -3.21
C PHE A 35 -24.88 20.24 -2.92
N LYS A 36 -24.23 19.72 -1.90
CA LYS A 36 -22.87 20.08 -1.52
C LYS A 36 -21.97 18.83 -1.49
N VAL A 37 -20.66 19.01 -1.54
CA VAL A 37 -19.69 17.90 -1.52
C VAL A 37 -18.65 18.09 -0.43
N GLY A 38 -18.10 16.95 0.02
CA GLY A 38 -16.99 16.88 0.92
C GLY A 38 -16.16 15.64 0.69
N TYR A 39 -15.07 15.52 1.43
CA TYR A 39 -14.17 14.39 1.38
C TYR A 39 -13.66 14.05 2.78
N SER A 40 -13.64 12.75 3.09
CA SER A 40 -13.15 12.26 4.38
C SER A 40 -12.48 10.89 4.17
N PRO A 41 -11.15 10.82 4.05
CA PRO A 41 -10.46 9.61 3.68
C PRO A 41 -10.62 8.48 4.70
N GLU A 42 -10.70 7.24 4.20
CA GLU A 42 -10.58 6.06 5.05
C GLU A 42 -9.11 5.87 5.48
N ARG A 43 -8.90 5.72 6.78
CA ARG A 43 -7.59 5.57 7.41
C ARG A 43 -7.42 4.24 8.15
N ILE A 44 -8.47 3.42 8.21
CA ILE A 44 -8.40 2.10 8.85
C ILE A 44 -7.46 1.20 8.05
N ASN A 45 -6.63 0.47 8.79
CA ASN A 45 -5.71 -0.49 8.23
C ASN A 45 -6.32 -1.90 8.39
N PRO A 46 -6.71 -2.59 7.29
CA PRO A 46 -7.31 -3.92 7.38
C PRO A 46 -6.43 -4.88 8.20
N GLY A 47 -7.05 -5.59 9.15
CA GLY A 47 -6.35 -6.51 10.06
C GLY A 47 -5.79 -5.85 11.32
N ASP A 48 -5.76 -4.52 11.42
CA ASP A 48 -5.39 -3.81 12.65
C ASP A 48 -6.54 -3.91 13.67
N LYS A 49 -6.24 -4.45 14.85
CA LYS A 49 -7.23 -4.63 15.93
C LYS A 49 -7.22 -3.49 16.93
N GLU A 50 -6.18 -2.68 16.93
CA GLU A 50 -5.97 -1.57 17.86
C GLU A 50 -6.52 -0.27 17.30
N HIS A 51 -6.23 0.04 16.03
CA HIS A 51 -6.63 1.28 15.37
C HIS A 51 -7.92 1.07 14.58
N ARG A 52 -9.03 1.53 15.18
CA ARG A 52 -10.38 1.42 14.63
C ARG A 52 -10.95 2.79 14.33
N ILE A 53 -12.10 2.84 13.67
CA ILE A 53 -12.76 4.11 13.29
C ILE A 53 -12.99 5.06 14.47
N ASN A 54 -13.26 4.54 15.65
CA ASN A 54 -13.54 5.35 16.84
C ASN A 54 -12.28 5.96 17.47
N ASN A 55 -11.09 5.34 17.31
CA ASN A 55 -9.88 5.78 18.00
C ASN A 55 -8.78 6.34 17.07
N ILE A 56 -9.08 6.54 15.79
CA ILE A 56 -8.21 7.22 14.83
C ILE A 56 -8.82 8.60 14.52
N VAL A 57 -8.05 9.66 14.65
CA VAL A 57 -8.49 11.00 14.20
C VAL A 57 -8.89 10.94 12.73
N LYS A 58 -10.13 11.27 12.42
CA LYS A 58 -10.66 11.31 11.06
C LYS A 58 -10.40 12.67 10.41
N ILE A 59 -9.89 12.69 9.18
CA ILE A 59 -9.78 13.92 8.40
C ILE A 59 -11.13 14.18 7.75
N VAL A 60 -11.62 15.41 7.83
CA VAL A 60 -12.87 15.84 7.20
C VAL A 60 -12.66 17.15 6.43
N SER A 61 -13.34 17.28 5.32
CA SER A 61 -13.31 18.51 4.51
C SER A 61 -14.64 18.74 3.80
N GLY A 62 -14.96 19.97 3.53
CA GLY A 62 -16.16 20.40 2.82
C GLY A 62 -15.84 21.46 1.79
N MET A 63 -16.73 21.67 0.82
CA MET A 63 -16.59 22.69 -0.19
C MET A 63 -16.72 24.11 0.36
N ASP A 64 -17.37 24.25 1.51
CA ASP A 64 -17.50 25.48 2.28
C ASP A 64 -17.54 25.18 3.78
N GLU A 65 -17.44 26.20 4.63
CA GLU A 65 -17.36 26.08 6.07
C GLU A 65 -18.63 25.44 6.68
N GLU A 66 -19.81 25.78 6.18
CA GLU A 66 -21.08 25.18 6.62
C GLU A 66 -21.10 23.67 6.36
N THR A 67 -20.70 23.27 5.15
CA THR A 67 -20.60 21.85 4.77
C THR A 67 -19.57 21.10 5.62
N LEU A 68 -18.40 21.71 5.83
CA LEU A 68 -17.37 21.15 6.69
C LEU A 68 -17.87 20.93 8.12
N ASP A 69 -18.59 21.88 8.68
CA ASP A 69 -19.14 21.78 10.04
C ASP A 69 -20.19 20.67 10.16
N VAL A 70 -21.05 20.50 9.15
CA VAL A 70 -22.03 19.41 9.13
C VAL A 70 -21.32 18.08 9.05
N ILE A 71 -20.36 17.92 8.15
CA ILE A 71 -19.58 16.69 7.98
C ILE A 71 -18.83 16.35 9.27
N ALA A 72 -18.16 17.35 9.87
CA ALA A 72 -17.44 17.17 11.13
C ALA A 72 -18.36 16.62 12.24
N LYS A 73 -19.52 17.24 12.44
CA LYS A 73 -20.50 16.79 13.44
C LYS A 73 -20.99 15.37 13.21
N VAL A 74 -21.17 14.96 11.94
CA VAL A 74 -21.62 13.60 11.61
C VAL A 74 -20.53 12.59 12.00
N TYR A 75 -19.26 12.84 11.65
CA TYR A 75 -18.18 11.91 12.02
C TYR A 75 -17.87 11.92 13.53
N GLU A 76 -18.02 13.04 14.22
CA GLU A 76 -17.88 13.14 15.68
C GLU A 76 -18.86 12.24 16.45
N LEU A 77 -19.98 11.82 15.84
CA LEU A 77 -20.90 10.86 16.45
C LEU A 77 -20.29 9.46 16.62
N VAL A 78 -19.28 9.10 15.82
CA VAL A 78 -18.69 7.76 15.79
C VAL A 78 -17.19 7.75 16.05
N VAL A 79 -16.51 8.90 15.93
CA VAL A 79 -15.05 9.04 16.05
C VAL A 79 -14.72 9.72 17.39
N GLU A 80 -14.47 8.91 18.41
CA GLU A 80 -14.15 9.41 19.77
C GLU A 80 -12.81 10.16 19.81
N ALA A 81 -11.86 9.77 18.94
CA ALA A 81 -10.56 10.46 18.81
C ALA A 81 -10.67 11.86 18.22
N GLY A 82 -11.86 12.26 17.77
CA GLY A 82 -12.13 13.56 17.17
C GLY A 82 -11.82 13.63 15.68
N VAL A 83 -12.08 14.78 15.08
CA VAL A 83 -11.87 15.05 13.66
C VAL A 83 -10.85 16.17 13.44
N HIS A 84 -10.10 16.05 12.36
CA HIS A 84 -9.24 17.11 11.84
C HIS A 84 -9.94 17.78 10.65
N LYS A 85 -10.35 19.02 10.80
CA LYS A 85 -10.94 19.83 9.74
C LYS A 85 -9.83 20.31 8.81
N ALA A 86 -9.76 19.74 7.62
CA ALA A 86 -8.80 20.16 6.59
C ALA A 86 -9.25 21.47 5.93
N GLU A 87 -8.30 22.29 5.55
CA GLU A 87 -8.52 23.62 4.93
C GLU A 87 -9.31 23.54 3.60
N SER A 88 -9.16 22.45 2.86
CA SER A 88 -9.89 22.20 1.62
C SER A 88 -10.01 20.70 1.33
N ILE A 89 -10.89 20.35 0.38
CA ILE A 89 -11.04 18.99 -0.13
C ILE A 89 -9.71 18.48 -0.70
N LYS A 90 -9.00 19.29 -1.50
CA LYS A 90 -7.70 18.92 -2.09
C LYS A 90 -6.62 18.66 -1.04
N VAL A 91 -6.64 19.38 0.08
CA VAL A 91 -5.72 19.14 1.20
C VAL A 91 -6.02 17.78 1.85
N ALA A 92 -7.29 17.44 2.07
CA ALA A 92 -7.67 16.16 2.65
C ALA A 92 -7.35 14.97 1.74
N GLU A 93 -7.58 15.11 0.42
CA GLU A 93 -7.20 14.14 -0.61
C GLU A 93 -5.67 13.94 -0.63
N ALA A 94 -4.90 15.03 -0.61
CA ALA A 94 -3.44 15.00 -0.58
C ALA A 94 -2.92 14.31 0.68
N ALA A 95 -3.47 14.63 1.85
CA ALA A 95 -3.06 14.04 3.11
C ALA A 95 -3.14 12.50 3.08
N LYS A 96 -4.21 11.95 2.52
CA LYS A 96 -4.38 10.50 2.39
C LYS A 96 -3.33 9.86 1.50
N VAL A 97 -3.08 10.43 0.34
CA VAL A 97 -2.11 9.88 -0.62
C VAL A 97 -0.69 9.89 -0.08
N ILE A 98 -0.29 10.97 0.64
CA ILE A 98 1.07 11.07 1.17
C ILE A 98 1.33 10.14 2.35
N GLU A 99 0.32 9.76 3.15
CA GLU A 99 0.48 8.77 4.23
C GLU A 99 1.04 7.45 3.69
N ASN A 100 0.48 6.96 2.58
CA ASN A 100 0.91 5.71 1.95
C ASN A 100 2.19 5.89 1.12
N SER A 101 2.33 7.00 0.41
CA SER A 101 3.55 7.30 -0.37
C SER A 101 4.79 7.45 0.52
N GLN A 102 4.65 8.08 1.69
CA GLN A 102 5.74 8.17 2.67
C GLN A 102 6.20 6.79 3.13
N ARG A 103 5.25 5.91 3.46
CA ARG A 103 5.55 4.54 3.88
C ARG A 103 6.24 3.75 2.79
N ASP A 104 5.74 3.85 1.57
CA ASP A 104 6.32 3.19 0.39
C ASP A 104 7.77 3.62 0.15
N ILE A 105 8.05 4.92 0.17
CA ILE A 105 9.40 5.46 -0.02
C ILE A 105 10.35 5.04 1.10
N ASN A 106 9.89 5.04 2.35
CA ASN A 106 10.72 4.60 3.48
C ASN A 106 11.06 3.10 3.38
N ILE A 107 10.13 2.26 2.95
CA ILE A 107 10.40 0.84 2.71
C ILE A 107 11.36 0.68 1.52
N ALA A 108 11.18 1.45 0.43
CA ALA A 108 12.08 1.43 -0.71
C ALA A 108 13.52 1.79 -0.31
N PHE A 109 13.69 2.78 0.53
CA PHE A 109 15.00 3.14 1.07
C PHE A 109 15.62 1.97 1.86
N MET A 110 14.86 1.29 2.72
CA MET A 110 15.36 0.11 3.45
C MET A 110 15.67 -1.06 2.50
N ASN A 111 14.86 -1.25 1.46
CA ASN A 111 15.10 -2.25 0.43
C ASN A 111 16.40 -1.97 -0.33
N GLU A 112 16.63 -0.73 -0.75
CA GLU A 112 17.89 -0.33 -1.40
C GLU A 112 19.09 -0.55 -0.49
N LEU A 113 19.00 -0.15 0.79
CA LEU A 113 20.04 -0.41 1.77
C LEU A 113 20.34 -1.91 1.90
N SER A 114 19.30 -2.76 1.91
CA SER A 114 19.50 -4.22 1.99
C SER A 114 20.27 -4.76 0.78
N ILE A 115 20.02 -4.22 -0.41
CA ILE A 115 20.74 -4.59 -1.63
C ILE A 115 22.21 -4.15 -1.53
N ILE A 116 22.46 -2.93 -1.08
CA ILE A 116 23.81 -2.37 -0.91
C ILE A 116 24.58 -3.18 0.11
N PHE A 117 24.02 -3.40 1.29
CA PHE A 117 24.69 -4.14 2.39
C PHE A 117 24.94 -5.60 2.04
N ASN A 118 24.03 -6.24 1.31
CA ASN A 118 24.27 -7.59 0.79
C ASN A 118 25.53 -7.64 -0.11
N LYS A 119 25.70 -6.65 -1.00
CA LYS A 119 26.92 -6.55 -1.85
C LYS A 119 28.18 -6.26 -1.05
N MET A 120 28.06 -5.58 0.09
CA MET A 120 29.18 -5.28 0.99
C MET A 120 29.50 -6.44 1.97
N GLY A 121 28.65 -7.47 2.03
CA GLY A 121 28.77 -8.55 3.03
C GLY A 121 28.42 -8.11 4.46
N ILE A 122 27.57 -7.09 4.60
CA ILE A 122 27.14 -6.54 5.89
C ILE A 122 25.72 -7.01 6.17
N ASP A 123 25.45 -7.43 7.41
CA ASP A 123 24.09 -7.78 7.83
C ASP A 123 23.22 -6.56 8.00
N THR A 124 22.18 -6.44 7.18
CA THR A 124 21.25 -5.32 7.18
C THR A 124 20.54 -5.16 8.52
N LYS A 125 20.14 -6.26 9.15
CA LYS A 125 19.43 -6.22 10.45
C LYS A 125 20.30 -5.57 11.52
N SER A 126 21.54 -5.98 11.64
CA SER A 126 22.51 -5.42 12.60
C SER A 126 22.72 -3.91 12.39
N VAL A 127 22.79 -3.46 11.11
CA VAL A 127 22.91 -2.03 10.80
C VAL A 127 21.67 -1.26 11.26
N LEU A 128 20.47 -1.78 10.98
CA LEU A 128 19.22 -1.13 11.35
C LEU A 128 18.99 -1.12 12.87
N GLU A 129 19.42 -2.17 13.58
CA GLU A 129 19.40 -2.21 15.04
C GLU A 129 20.33 -1.13 15.62
N ALA A 130 21.55 -1.02 15.12
CA ALA A 130 22.51 0.01 15.56
C ALA A 130 22.00 1.42 15.26
N ALA A 131 21.53 1.69 14.04
CA ALA A 131 20.96 2.99 13.67
C ALA A 131 19.71 3.33 14.49
N GLY A 132 18.89 2.32 14.79
CA GLY A 132 17.65 2.44 15.58
C GLY A 132 17.87 2.80 17.06
N THR A 133 19.11 2.84 17.54
CA THR A 133 19.45 3.35 18.88
C THR A 133 19.34 4.87 18.95
N LYS A 134 19.40 5.56 17.82
CA LYS A 134 19.24 7.01 17.77
C LYS A 134 17.75 7.38 17.90
N TRP A 135 17.44 8.28 18.81
CA TRP A 135 16.06 8.64 19.18
C TRP A 135 15.18 9.14 18.03
N ASN A 136 15.75 9.75 16.99
CA ASN A 136 15.03 10.28 15.83
C ASN A 136 15.17 9.42 14.56
N PHE A 137 15.68 8.21 14.68
CA PHE A 137 15.71 7.27 13.55
C PHE A 137 14.34 6.63 13.38
N LEU A 138 13.77 6.79 12.19
CA LEU A 138 12.49 6.17 11.84
C LEU A 138 12.69 4.70 11.51
N LYS A 139 12.06 3.82 12.30
CA LYS A 139 12.21 2.36 12.17
C LYS A 139 11.33 1.82 11.05
N PHE A 140 11.93 1.63 9.89
CA PHE A 140 11.40 0.85 8.79
C PHE A 140 12.32 -0.33 8.50
N TYR A 141 11.79 -1.34 7.82
CA TYR A 141 12.53 -2.57 7.51
C TYR A 141 12.36 -2.92 6.04
N PRO A 142 13.35 -3.64 5.43
CA PRO A 142 13.18 -4.19 4.09
C PRO A 142 12.00 -5.16 4.04
N GLY A 143 11.30 -5.16 2.90
CA GLY A 143 10.17 -6.08 2.70
C GLY A 143 9.51 -5.91 1.36
N LEU A 144 8.62 -6.83 1.05
CA LEU A 144 7.78 -6.76 -0.13
C LEU A 144 6.62 -5.80 0.11
N VAL A 145 6.33 -4.94 -0.86
CA VAL A 145 5.25 -3.95 -0.78
C VAL A 145 4.14 -4.36 -1.73
N GLY A 146 3.15 -5.05 -1.21
CA GLY A 146 1.95 -5.49 -1.92
C GLY A 146 0.67 -4.83 -1.39
N GLY A 147 -0.48 -5.38 -1.80
CA GLY A 147 -1.80 -4.92 -1.40
C GLY A 147 -2.33 -3.76 -2.21
N HIS A 148 -3.46 -3.18 -1.76
CA HIS A 148 -4.23 -2.18 -2.52
C HIS A 148 -3.78 -0.75 -2.28
N CYS A 149 -3.14 -0.46 -1.15
CA CYS A 149 -2.90 0.91 -0.72
C CYS A 149 -1.45 1.33 -0.98
N ILE A 150 -0.48 0.75 -0.23
CA ILE A 150 0.91 1.23 -0.26
C ILE A 150 1.54 1.08 -1.66
N GLY A 151 1.25 -0.02 -2.37
CA GLY A 151 1.76 -0.28 -3.70
C GLY A 151 1.03 0.44 -4.85
N VAL A 152 -0.11 1.09 -4.58
CA VAL A 152 -1.00 1.67 -5.60
C VAL A 152 -1.16 3.18 -5.45
N ASP A 153 -1.44 3.67 -4.24
CA ASP A 153 -1.72 5.08 -4.00
C ASP A 153 -0.60 6.05 -4.49
N PRO A 154 0.71 5.71 -4.39
CA PRO A 154 1.74 6.56 -4.95
C PRO A 154 1.57 6.87 -6.44
N TYR A 155 0.99 5.93 -7.22
CA TYR A 155 0.72 6.15 -8.64
C TYR A 155 -0.38 7.18 -8.90
N TYR A 156 -1.34 7.35 -7.99
CA TYR A 156 -2.33 8.41 -8.11
C TYR A 156 -1.68 9.79 -8.09
N LEU A 157 -0.73 9.98 -7.16
CA LEU A 157 -0.01 11.27 -7.07
C LEU A 157 0.92 11.48 -8.27
N THR A 158 1.62 10.44 -8.72
CA THR A 158 2.50 10.56 -9.89
C THR A 158 1.71 10.82 -11.17
N TYR A 159 0.54 10.20 -11.34
CA TYR A 159 -0.37 10.48 -12.45
C TYR A 159 -0.78 11.97 -12.50
N LYS A 160 -1.17 12.53 -11.34
CA LYS A 160 -1.53 13.95 -11.27
C LYS A 160 -0.32 14.84 -11.52
N ALA A 161 0.87 14.47 -11.02
CA ALA A 161 2.10 15.22 -11.26
C ALA A 161 2.46 15.27 -12.75
N GLU A 162 2.39 14.14 -13.47
CA GLU A 162 2.61 14.07 -14.91
C GLU A 162 1.61 14.96 -15.68
N ALA A 163 0.33 14.92 -15.29
CA ALA A 163 -0.70 15.79 -15.91
C ALA A 163 -0.41 17.30 -15.70
N LEU A 164 0.37 17.63 -14.68
CA LEU A 164 0.84 19.01 -14.39
C LEU A 164 2.23 19.32 -14.98
N GLY A 165 2.81 18.38 -15.74
CA GLY A 165 4.12 18.54 -16.37
C GLY A 165 5.31 18.29 -15.42
N TYR A 166 5.09 17.63 -14.28
CA TYR A 166 6.15 17.27 -13.33
C TYR A 166 6.37 15.77 -13.27
N HIS A 167 7.55 15.32 -13.67
CA HIS A 167 7.95 13.92 -13.55
C HIS A 167 8.47 13.62 -12.14
N SER A 168 7.75 12.77 -11.41
CA SER A 168 8.10 12.41 -10.03
C SER A 168 9.41 11.63 -9.97
N GLN A 169 10.41 12.14 -9.24
CA GLN A 169 11.73 11.51 -9.12
C GLN A 169 11.75 10.47 -7.99
N ILE A 170 11.46 10.90 -6.77
CA ILE A 170 11.58 10.07 -5.57
C ILE A 170 10.49 8.97 -5.54
N ILE A 171 9.24 9.33 -5.81
CA ILE A 171 8.12 8.40 -5.73
C ILE A 171 8.29 7.25 -6.74
N LEU A 172 8.57 7.58 -8.01
CA LEU A 172 8.75 6.57 -9.06
C LEU A 172 10.00 5.72 -8.83
N SER A 173 11.10 6.31 -8.33
CA SER A 173 12.30 5.53 -7.99
C SER A 173 12.04 4.57 -6.85
N GLY A 174 11.32 5.01 -5.80
CA GLY A 174 10.91 4.15 -4.69
C GLY A 174 10.01 3.01 -5.17
N ARG A 175 9.02 3.31 -6.00
CA ARG A 175 8.14 2.28 -6.57
C ARG A 175 8.93 1.22 -7.37
N ARG A 176 9.85 1.64 -8.22
CA ARG A 176 10.67 0.70 -8.99
C ARG A 176 11.48 -0.21 -8.08
N ILE A 177 12.13 0.32 -7.04
CA ILE A 177 12.88 -0.49 -6.08
C ILE A 177 11.97 -1.53 -5.41
N ASN A 178 10.80 -1.11 -4.92
CA ASN A 178 9.85 -2.01 -4.25
C ASN A 178 9.27 -3.06 -5.21
N ASP A 179 8.99 -2.69 -6.45
CA ASP A 179 8.47 -3.61 -7.46
C ASP A 179 9.51 -4.67 -7.86
N ASP A 180 10.79 -4.33 -7.89
CA ASP A 180 11.89 -5.24 -8.26
C ASP A 180 12.29 -6.19 -7.10
N MET A 181 11.81 -5.97 -5.86
CA MET A 181 12.22 -6.78 -4.71
C MET A 181 11.86 -8.26 -4.82
N GLY A 182 10.72 -8.59 -5.41
CA GLY A 182 10.34 -9.98 -5.64
C GLY A 182 11.37 -10.72 -6.51
N LYS A 183 11.77 -10.09 -7.60
CA LYS A 183 12.82 -10.59 -8.49
C LYS A 183 14.16 -10.71 -7.75
N TYR A 184 14.56 -9.67 -7.02
CA TYR A 184 15.80 -9.67 -6.24
C TYR A 184 15.87 -10.84 -5.25
N VAL A 185 14.77 -11.14 -4.53
CA VAL A 185 14.70 -12.28 -3.59
C VAL A 185 14.91 -13.60 -4.32
N ALA A 186 14.24 -13.83 -5.46
CA ALA A 186 14.39 -15.04 -6.24
C ALA A 186 15.80 -15.21 -6.80
N GLU A 187 16.39 -14.15 -7.38
CA GLU A 187 17.77 -14.16 -7.86
C GLU A 187 18.79 -14.49 -6.75
N ASN A 188 18.59 -13.93 -5.55
CA ASN A 188 19.47 -14.23 -4.42
C ASN A 188 19.36 -15.69 -3.97
N LEU A 189 18.14 -16.25 -3.94
CA LEU A 189 17.97 -17.67 -3.68
C LEU A 189 18.75 -18.52 -4.68
N VAL A 190 18.66 -18.23 -5.98
CA VAL A 190 19.40 -18.93 -7.01
C VAL A 190 20.93 -18.81 -6.80
N LYS A 191 21.43 -17.62 -6.48
CA LYS A 191 22.84 -17.41 -6.15
C LYS A 191 23.28 -18.23 -4.94
N HIS A 192 22.42 -18.35 -3.91
CA HIS A 192 22.71 -19.19 -2.74
C HIS A 192 22.71 -20.69 -3.06
N LEU A 193 21.79 -21.16 -3.92
CA LEU A 193 21.83 -22.55 -4.41
C LEU A 193 23.15 -22.86 -5.12
N ILE A 194 23.57 -21.97 -6.04
CA ILE A 194 24.84 -22.13 -6.77
C ILE A 194 26.03 -22.16 -5.79
N LYS A 195 26.11 -21.22 -4.85
CA LYS A 195 27.20 -21.17 -3.85
C LYS A 195 27.23 -22.41 -2.95
N ALA A 196 26.07 -23.01 -2.71
CA ALA A 196 25.92 -24.25 -1.92
C ALA A 196 26.09 -25.51 -2.78
N GLU A 197 26.50 -25.39 -4.03
CA GLU A 197 26.66 -26.50 -5.00
C GLU A 197 25.38 -27.34 -5.16
N LYS A 198 24.22 -26.69 -5.04
CA LYS A 198 22.92 -27.33 -5.23
C LYS A 198 22.43 -27.10 -6.67
N PRO A 199 21.75 -28.08 -7.27
CA PRO A 199 21.15 -27.89 -8.59
C PRO A 199 20.07 -26.80 -8.52
N VAL A 200 20.08 -25.87 -9.49
CA VAL A 200 19.07 -24.81 -9.59
C VAL A 200 17.79 -25.36 -10.20
N LYS A 201 17.88 -25.94 -11.38
CA LYS A 201 16.72 -26.53 -12.06
C LYS A 201 16.13 -27.66 -11.22
N ASN A 202 14.83 -27.63 -11.02
CA ASN A 202 14.06 -28.57 -10.17
C ASN A 202 14.46 -28.56 -8.68
N ALA A 203 15.11 -27.48 -8.20
CA ALA A 203 15.37 -27.32 -6.78
C ALA A 203 14.05 -27.37 -6.00
N LYS A 204 14.05 -28.03 -4.85
CA LYS A 204 12.90 -28.03 -3.93
C LYS A 204 12.95 -26.74 -3.12
N VAL A 205 12.02 -25.85 -3.39
CA VAL A 205 11.89 -24.55 -2.71
C VAL A 205 10.51 -24.45 -2.11
N ALA A 206 10.43 -24.09 -0.83
CA ALA A 206 9.19 -23.80 -0.15
C ALA A 206 9.04 -22.29 0.08
N ILE A 207 7.88 -21.74 -0.22
CA ILE A 207 7.48 -20.39 0.12
C ILE A 207 6.45 -20.48 1.25
N LEU A 208 6.77 -19.88 2.39
CA LEU A 208 5.92 -19.86 3.58
C LEU A 208 5.30 -18.48 3.74
N GLY A 209 3.97 -18.40 3.53
CA GLY A 209 3.21 -17.16 3.46
C GLY A 209 3.02 -16.67 2.02
N PHE A 210 1.79 -16.27 1.70
CA PHE A 210 1.42 -15.77 0.36
C PHE A 210 0.61 -14.48 0.41
N THR A 211 0.02 -14.15 1.56
CA THR A 211 -0.73 -12.90 1.73
C THR A 211 0.19 -11.68 1.59
N PHE A 212 -0.37 -10.54 1.22
CA PHE A 212 0.44 -9.31 1.09
C PHE A 212 0.89 -8.74 2.44
N LYS A 213 0.31 -9.23 3.55
CA LYS A 213 0.59 -8.74 4.90
C LYS A 213 0.19 -9.82 5.93
N GLU A 214 0.86 -9.85 7.05
CA GLU A 214 0.56 -10.76 8.16
C GLU A 214 -0.84 -10.52 8.76
N ASN A 215 -1.45 -11.58 9.29
CA ASN A 215 -2.78 -11.56 9.93
C ASN A 215 -3.92 -11.07 9.02
N CYS A 216 -3.78 -11.18 7.71
CA CYS A 216 -4.76 -10.80 6.72
C CYS A 216 -4.93 -11.93 5.69
N PRO A 217 -6.15 -12.41 5.38
CA PRO A 217 -6.36 -13.48 4.41
C PRO A 217 -6.23 -13.02 2.95
N ASP A 218 -6.17 -11.72 2.71
CA ASP A 218 -6.17 -11.12 1.38
C ASP A 218 -4.86 -11.37 0.62
N THR A 219 -4.98 -11.90 -0.58
CA THR A 219 -3.86 -12.23 -1.46
C THR A 219 -3.76 -11.31 -2.68
N ARG A 220 -4.69 -10.34 -2.81
CA ARG A 220 -4.69 -9.43 -3.96
C ARG A 220 -3.44 -8.57 -3.98
N ASN A 221 -2.82 -8.44 -5.15
CA ASN A 221 -1.56 -7.71 -5.35
C ASN A 221 -0.41 -8.16 -4.42
N THR A 222 -0.40 -9.44 -4.01
CA THR A 222 0.76 -9.97 -3.27
C THR A 222 1.99 -9.94 -4.15
N LYS A 223 3.12 -9.48 -3.61
CA LYS A 223 4.42 -9.51 -4.29
C LYS A 223 5.12 -10.86 -4.25
N ILE A 224 4.58 -11.82 -3.52
CA ILE A 224 5.06 -13.21 -3.55
C ILE A 224 4.87 -13.83 -4.94
N ILE A 225 3.85 -13.40 -5.69
CA ILE A 225 3.65 -13.87 -7.06
C ILE A 225 4.83 -13.52 -7.98
N ASP A 226 5.51 -12.40 -7.74
CA ASP A 226 6.66 -12.00 -8.54
C ASP A 226 7.87 -12.90 -8.24
N ILE A 227 8.05 -13.33 -6.98
CA ILE A 227 9.03 -14.35 -6.60
C ILE A 227 8.72 -15.68 -7.32
N VAL A 228 7.46 -16.12 -7.29
CA VAL A 228 7.04 -17.36 -7.95
C VAL A 228 7.33 -17.33 -9.45
N LYS A 229 6.97 -16.23 -10.11
CA LYS A 229 7.22 -16.05 -11.56
C LYS A 229 8.71 -16.12 -11.87
N GLU A 230 9.53 -15.37 -11.13
CA GLU A 230 10.97 -15.35 -11.35
C GLU A 230 11.62 -16.71 -11.07
N LEU A 231 11.21 -17.45 -10.04
CA LEU A 231 11.71 -18.81 -9.77
C LEU A 231 11.35 -19.77 -10.91
N ARG A 232 10.18 -19.63 -11.51
CA ARG A 232 9.78 -20.44 -12.68
C ARG A 232 10.66 -20.22 -13.89
N GLU A 233 11.17 -18.98 -14.10
CA GLU A 233 12.14 -18.68 -15.17
C GLU A 233 13.46 -19.50 -15.00
N TYR A 234 13.82 -19.83 -13.74
CA TYR A 234 14.96 -20.71 -13.44
C TYR A 234 14.61 -22.21 -13.44
N GLY A 235 13.37 -22.58 -13.82
CA GLY A 235 12.91 -23.97 -13.80
C GLY A 235 12.66 -24.51 -12.38
N ILE A 236 12.35 -23.64 -11.43
CA ILE A 236 11.98 -23.98 -10.07
C ILE A 236 10.48 -23.79 -9.92
N GLU A 237 9.74 -24.87 -9.62
CA GLU A 237 8.32 -24.76 -9.23
C GLU A 237 8.23 -24.79 -7.70
N PRO A 238 7.98 -23.65 -7.05
CA PRO A 238 7.97 -23.59 -5.61
C PRO A 238 6.72 -24.24 -5.01
N ILE A 239 6.88 -24.89 -3.88
CA ILE A 239 5.78 -25.36 -3.03
C ILE A 239 5.35 -24.19 -2.15
N ILE A 240 4.06 -23.85 -2.15
CA ILE A 240 3.56 -22.68 -1.42
C ILE A 240 2.65 -23.15 -0.29
N SER A 241 2.89 -22.68 0.92
CA SER A 241 2.05 -22.93 2.09
C SER A 241 1.66 -21.62 2.75
N ASP A 242 0.36 -21.48 3.03
CA ASP A 242 -0.19 -20.40 3.82
C ASP A 242 -1.40 -20.91 4.60
N THR A 243 -1.45 -20.56 5.89
CA THR A 243 -2.53 -21.00 6.79
C THR A 243 -3.68 -19.98 6.86
N THR A 244 -3.45 -18.76 6.43
CA THR A 244 -4.37 -17.63 6.60
C THR A 244 -5.02 -17.21 5.28
N ALA A 245 -4.30 -17.37 4.17
CA ALA A 245 -4.71 -16.92 2.83
C ALA A 245 -6.03 -17.52 2.36
N ASP A 246 -6.86 -16.72 1.69
CA ASP A 246 -8.04 -17.21 0.99
C ASP A 246 -7.64 -18.08 -0.21
N ARG A 247 -7.80 -19.40 -0.02
CA ARG A 247 -7.43 -20.42 -1.02
C ARG A 247 -8.23 -20.31 -2.31
N LYS A 248 -9.53 -19.95 -2.22
CA LYS A 248 -10.40 -19.85 -3.39
C LYS A 248 -10.05 -18.65 -4.24
N GLU A 249 -9.88 -17.51 -3.58
CA GLU A 249 -9.46 -16.27 -4.26
C GLU A 249 -8.07 -16.42 -4.88
N THR A 250 -7.11 -16.98 -4.14
CA THR A 250 -5.74 -17.20 -4.64
C THR A 250 -5.73 -18.12 -5.86
N LYS A 251 -6.49 -19.20 -5.85
CA LYS A 251 -6.61 -20.08 -7.02
C LYS A 251 -7.22 -19.36 -8.22
N LYS A 252 -8.25 -18.54 -7.98
CA LYS A 252 -8.90 -17.74 -9.04
C LYS A 252 -7.96 -16.69 -9.64
N LEU A 253 -7.20 -15.97 -8.81
CA LEU A 253 -6.36 -14.86 -9.24
C LEU A 253 -5.03 -15.31 -9.86
N TYR A 254 -4.41 -16.35 -9.29
CA TYR A 254 -3.02 -16.70 -9.59
C TYR A 254 -2.85 -18.14 -10.07
N ASN A 255 -3.91 -18.96 -10.07
CA ASN A 255 -3.86 -20.40 -10.35
C ASN A 255 -2.85 -21.14 -9.43
N ILE A 256 -2.78 -20.75 -8.16
CA ILE A 256 -1.91 -21.35 -7.13
C ILE A 256 -2.75 -22.15 -6.16
N GLU A 257 -2.23 -23.34 -5.80
CA GLU A 257 -2.77 -24.20 -4.76
C GLU A 257 -1.79 -24.32 -3.60
N PHE A 258 -2.29 -24.12 -2.38
CA PHE A 258 -1.47 -24.23 -1.18
C PHE A 258 -1.36 -25.69 -0.72
N VAL A 259 -0.13 -26.07 -0.37
CA VAL A 259 0.17 -27.35 0.29
C VAL A 259 0.10 -27.15 1.81
N ASN A 260 -0.36 -28.14 2.53
CA ASN A 260 -0.31 -28.10 4.00
C ASN A 260 1.14 -28.14 4.48
N PHE A 261 1.46 -27.33 5.48
CA PHE A 261 2.83 -27.19 6.00
C PHE A 261 3.45 -28.54 6.42
N GLU A 262 2.66 -29.43 6.99
CA GLU A 262 3.09 -30.79 7.41
C GLU A 262 3.56 -31.69 6.25
N LYS A 263 3.32 -31.27 4.99
CA LYS A 263 3.70 -32.01 3.78
C LYS A 263 4.92 -31.41 3.07
N ILE A 264 5.52 -30.36 3.63
CA ILE A 264 6.74 -29.72 3.14
C ILE A 264 7.95 -30.34 3.87
#